data_0eff3ed7e15115d2dc304b9c31ad9fac
#
_entry.id   0eff3ed7e15115d2dc304b9c31ad9fac
#
_cell.length_a   1.000
_cell.length_b   1.000
_cell.length_c   1.000
_cell.angle_alpha   90.00
_cell.angle_beta   90.00
_cell.angle_gamma   90.00
#
_symmetry.space_group_name_H-M   'P 1'
#
loop_
_entity.id
_entity.type
_entity.pdbx_description
1 polymer ?
#
loop_
_entity_poly.entity_id
_entity_poly.type
_entity_poly.pdbx_seq_one_letter_code
_entity_poly.pdbx_strand_id
1 'polypeptide(L)'
;GFDENIPRILKEGQGIEVTEGSWEILPVFRFLEKYGRIAHREMFNIFNMGIGMVIALPEEDAAKAVAILEGYGERASVIGRVTDREGVVIK
;
A
#
# COMPACT_ATOMS: atom_id res chain seq x y z
N GLY A 1 -3.54 8.89 -2.79
CA GLY A 1 -3.22 7.53 -3.22
C GLY A 1 -1.76 7.18 -2.99
N PHE A 2 -1.36 6.03 -3.42
CA PHE A 2 -0.02 5.49 -3.17
C PHE A 2 1.09 6.35 -3.77
N ASP A 3 0.92 6.78 -5.01
CA ASP A 3 1.98 7.48 -5.75
C ASP A 3 2.43 8.78 -5.08
N GLU A 4 1.51 9.48 -4.42
CA GLU A 4 1.82 10.78 -3.81
C GLU A 4 2.14 10.68 -2.32
N ASN A 5 1.54 9.71 -1.62
CA ASN A 5 1.63 9.65 -0.16
C ASN A 5 2.77 8.78 0.35
N ILE A 6 2.96 7.60 -0.22
CA ILE A 6 3.99 6.69 0.27
C ILE A 6 5.41 7.26 0.08
N PRO A 7 5.75 7.88 -1.05
CA PRO A 7 7.09 8.44 -1.21
C PRO A 7 7.48 9.48 -0.17
N ARG A 8 6.51 10.10 0.50
CA ARG A 8 6.79 11.11 1.54
C ARG A 8 7.53 10.55 2.76
N ILE A 9 7.43 9.24 3.01
CA ILE A 9 8.12 8.59 4.13
C ILE A 9 9.46 8.00 3.72
N LEU A 10 9.80 8.06 2.43
CA LEU A 10 11.02 7.48 1.87
C LEU A 10 12.12 8.53 1.75
N LYS A 11 13.36 8.05 1.77
CA LYS A 11 14.54 8.88 1.50
C LYS A 11 14.74 9.02 0.00
N GLU A 12 15.52 10.04 -0.38
CA GLU A 12 15.93 10.21 -1.78
C GLU A 12 16.61 8.93 -2.31
N GLY A 13 16.26 8.55 -3.52
CA GLY A 13 16.76 7.32 -4.15
C GLY A 13 16.01 6.06 -3.78
N GLN A 14 15.06 6.14 -2.84
CA GLN A 14 14.25 5.00 -2.45
C GLN A 14 12.89 5.01 -3.15
N GLY A 15 12.35 3.82 -3.36
CA GLY A 15 11.00 3.63 -3.87
C GLY A 15 10.31 2.51 -3.11
N ILE A 16 9.14 2.13 -3.58
CA ILE A 16 8.37 1.04 -2.98
C ILE A 16 7.82 0.12 -4.06
N GLU A 17 7.86 -1.16 -3.78
CA GLU A 17 7.18 -2.18 -4.55
C GLU A 17 6.03 -2.72 -3.71
N VAL A 18 4.81 -2.54 -4.21
CA VAL A 18 3.57 -2.96 -3.54
C VAL A 18 3.05 -4.21 -4.22
N THR A 19 2.71 -5.21 -3.42
CA THR A 19 2.14 -6.46 -3.93
C THR A 19 0.62 -6.39 -3.89
N GLU A 20 0.03 -6.30 -5.07
CA GLU A 20 -1.42 -6.35 -5.21
C GLU A 20 -1.95 -7.71 -4.74
N GLY A 21 -3.05 -7.70 -4.02
CA GLY A 21 -3.60 -8.93 -3.43
C GLY A 21 -3.06 -9.25 -2.04
N SER A 22 -2.09 -8.47 -1.54
CA SER A 22 -1.57 -8.66 -0.17
C SER A 22 -2.50 -8.09 0.90
N TRP A 23 -3.54 -7.38 0.51
CA TRP A 23 -4.64 -6.95 1.38
C TRP A 23 -5.95 -7.02 0.62
N GLU A 24 -7.07 -7.00 1.34
CA GLU A 24 -8.39 -7.00 0.71
C GLU A 24 -8.75 -5.61 0.23
N ILE A 25 -9.08 -5.50 -1.06
CA ILE A 25 -9.61 -4.28 -1.65
C ILE A 25 -11.12 -4.32 -1.56
N LEU A 26 -11.71 -3.33 -0.88
CA LEU A 26 -13.16 -3.28 -0.68
C LEU A 26 -13.92 -3.14 -1.99
N PRO A 27 -15.14 -3.71 -2.08
CA PRO A 27 -15.94 -3.66 -3.31
C PRO A 27 -16.20 -2.27 -3.87
N VAL A 28 -16.24 -1.24 -3.02
CA VAL A 28 -16.45 0.15 -3.46
C VAL A 28 -15.37 0.59 -4.47
N PHE A 29 -14.13 0.16 -4.30
CA PHE A 29 -13.05 0.53 -5.22
C PHE A 29 -13.21 -0.15 -6.56
N ARG A 30 -13.68 -1.39 -6.59
CA ARG A 30 -13.97 -2.10 -7.83
C ARG A 30 -15.13 -1.47 -8.58
N PHE A 31 -16.13 -1.02 -7.84
CA PHE A 31 -17.27 -0.27 -8.40
C PHE A 31 -16.78 1.04 -9.04
N LEU A 32 -15.96 1.81 -8.34
CA LEU A 32 -15.43 3.08 -8.85
C LEU A 32 -14.56 2.88 -10.10
N GLU A 33 -13.75 1.85 -10.11
CA GLU A 33 -12.91 1.51 -11.26
C GLU A 33 -13.77 1.23 -12.49
N LYS A 34 -14.79 0.38 -12.33
CA LYS A 34 -15.64 -0.04 -13.44
C LYS A 34 -16.50 1.10 -13.98
N TYR A 35 -17.25 1.75 -13.10
CA TYR A 35 -18.22 2.77 -13.52
C TYR A 35 -17.59 4.12 -13.77
N GLY A 36 -16.46 4.41 -13.13
CA GLY A 36 -15.68 5.61 -13.40
C GLY A 36 -14.80 5.49 -14.64
N ARG A 37 -14.67 4.29 -15.20
CA ARG A 37 -13.78 3.99 -16.32
C ARG A 37 -12.34 4.42 -16.04
N ILE A 38 -11.88 4.12 -14.83
CA ILE A 38 -10.54 4.49 -14.37
C ILE A 38 -9.61 3.32 -14.68
N ALA A 39 -8.46 3.62 -15.29
CA ALA A 39 -7.44 2.60 -15.53
C ALA A 39 -7.00 1.98 -14.20
N HIS A 40 -6.79 0.67 -14.18
CA HIS A 40 -6.48 -0.08 -12.95
C HIS A 40 -5.30 0.54 -12.19
N ARG A 41 -4.20 0.82 -12.86
CA ARG A 41 -3.03 1.44 -12.23
C ARG A 41 -3.34 2.82 -11.66
N GLU A 42 -4.19 3.59 -12.33
CA GLU A 42 -4.57 4.95 -11.90
C GLU A 42 -5.42 4.93 -10.63
N MET A 43 -6.11 3.84 -10.35
CA MET A 43 -6.84 3.66 -9.09
C MET A 43 -5.91 3.84 -7.88
N PHE A 44 -4.68 3.33 -7.96
CA PHE A 44 -3.70 3.44 -6.88
C PHE A 44 -3.12 4.85 -6.74
N ASN A 45 -3.19 5.65 -7.79
CA ASN A 45 -2.82 7.06 -7.73
C ASN A 45 -3.91 7.90 -7.07
N ILE A 46 -5.16 7.65 -7.41
CA ILE A 46 -6.31 8.45 -6.95
C ILE A 46 -6.75 8.06 -5.54
N PHE A 47 -6.84 6.76 -5.26
CA PHE A 47 -7.44 6.24 -4.03
C PHE A 47 -6.41 5.55 -3.13
N ASN A 48 -6.75 5.44 -1.84
CA ASN A 48 -5.95 4.68 -0.88
C ASN A 48 -6.19 3.16 -0.96
N MET A 49 -7.14 2.73 -1.75
CA MET A 49 -7.51 1.33 -1.97
C MET A 49 -7.81 0.55 -0.68
N GLY A 50 -8.28 1.26 0.35
CA GLY A 50 -8.62 0.68 1.65
C GLY A 50 -7.49 0.71 2.68
N ILE A 51 -6.31 1.22 2.31
CA ILE A 51 -5.19 1.35 3.24
C ILE A 51 -5.25 2.72 3.92
N GLY A 52 -5.46 2.73 5.23
CA GLY A 52 -5.55 3.97 5.99
C GLY A 52 -4.21 4.48 6.50
N MET A 53 -3.25 3.59 6.71
CA MET A 53 -1.93 3.94 7.22
C MET A 53 -0.89 2.97 6.69
N VAL A 54 0.29 3.47 6.37
CA VAL A 54 1.43 2.67 5.94
C VAL A 54 2.59 2.91 6.91
N ILE A 55 3.24 1.84 7.32
CA ILE A 55 4.40 1.88 8.21
C ILE A 55 5.57 1.21 7.51
N ALA A 56 6.70 1.92 7.42
CA ALA A 56 7.96 1.36 6.93
C ALA A 56 8.85 1.02 8.12
N LEU A 57 9.34 -0.20 8.16
CA LEU A 57 10.18 -0.69 9.25
C LEU A 57 11.10 -1.82 8.74
N PRO A 58 12.13 -2.21 9.53
CA PRO A 58 13.00 -3.31 9.13
C PRO A 58 12.22 -4.60 8.92
N GLU A 59 12.63 -5.38 7.91
CA GLU A 59 11.94 -6.61 7.54
C GLU A 59 11.77 -7.58 8.70
N GLU A 60 12.78 -7.72 9.55
CA GLU A 60 12.73 -8.61 10.71
C GLU A 60 11.68 -8.23 11.75
N ASP A 61 11.19 -7.00 11.71
CA ASP A 61 10.17 -6.51 12.65
C ASP A 61 8.75 -6.58 12.08
N ALA A 62 8.59 -6.92 10.80
CA ALA A 62 7.30 -6.87 10.11
C ALA A 62 6.26 -7.79 10.74
N ALA A 63 6.60 -9.06 10.97
CA ALA A 63 5.66 -10.03 11.56
C ALA A 63 5.22 -9.62 12.96
N LYS A 64 6.15 -9.09 13.77
CA LYS A 64 5.86 -8.62 15.12
C LYS A 64 4.92 -7.40 15.09
N ALA A 65 5.17 -6.46 14.17
CA ALA A 65 4.32 -5.29 14.01
C ALA A 65 2.89 -5.68 13.62
N VAL A 66 2.74 -6.59 12.67
CA VAL A 66 1.43 -7.12 12.28
C VAL A 66 0.70 -7.73 13.48
N ALA A 67 1.39 -8.58 14.25
CA ALA A 67 0.80 -9.22 15.42
C ALA A 67 0.33 -8.20 16.46
N ILE A 68 1.13 -7.16 16.73
CA ILE A 68 0.77 -6.10 17.67
C ILE A 68 -0.48 -5.34 17.20
N LEU A 69 -0.49 -4.95 15.94
CA LEU A 69 -1.63 -4.20 15.37
C LEU A 69 -2.91 -5.03 15.40
N GLU A 70 -2.83 -6.29 15.01
CA GLU A 70 -3.98 -7.20 15.06
C GLU A 70 -4.47 -7.43 16.49
N GLY A 71 -3.56 -7.45 17.45
CA GLY A 71 -3.91 -7.53 18.88
C GLY A 71 -4.72 -6.34 19.37
N TYR A 72 -4.59 -5.18 18.71
CA TYR A 72 -5.40 -3.98 18.99
C TYR A 72 -6.64 -3.87 18.11
N GLY A 73 -6.96 -4.91 17.34
CA GLY A 73 -8.17 -4.93 16.50
C GLY A 73 -8.00 -4.32 15.12
N GLU A 74 -6.78 -3.93 14.73
CA GLU A 74 -6.53 -3.40 13.40
C GLU A 74 -6.28 -4.52 12.40
N ARG A 75 -6.66 -4.30 11.14
CA ARG A 75 -6.27 -5.19 10.06
C ARG A 75 -4.90 -4.73 9.55
N ALA A 76 -3.93 -5.61 9.61
CA ALA A 76 -2.56 -5.31 9.19
C ALA A 76 -2.05 -6.38 8.23
N SER A 77 -1.35 -5.92 7.20
CA SER A 77 -0.76 -6.80 6.19
C SER A 77 0.59 -6.24 5.76
N VAL A 78 1.50 -7.13 5.42
CA VAL A 78 2.73 -6.73 4.73
C VAL A 78 2.35 -6.52 3.27
N ILE A 79 2.36 -5.27 2.80
CA ILE A 79 1.86 -4.93 1.48
C ILE A 79 2.96 -4.72 0.43
N GLY A 80 4.22 -4.69 0.87
CA GLY A 80 5.31 -4.46 -0.07
C GLY A 80 6.63 -4.24 0.64
N ARG A 81 7.58 -3.69 -0.09
CA ARG A 81 8.93 -3.44 0.43
C ARG A 81 9.50 -2.15 -0.14
N VAL A 82 10.39 -1.54 0.63
CA VAL A 82 11.19 -0.41 0.16
C VAL A 82 12.28 -0.92 -0.77
N THR A 83 12.52 -0.21 -1.85
CA THR A 83 13.53 -0.55 -2.86
C THR A 83 14.53 0.60 -3.03
N ASP A 84 15.61 0.34 -3.73
CA ASP A 84 16.62 1.33 -4.08
C ASP A 84 16.36 2.04 -5.43
N ARG A 85 15.13 1.89 -5.95
CA ARG A 85 14.70 2.55 -7.18
C ARG A 85 13.53 3.47 -6.87
N GLU A 86 13.66 4.73 -7.22
CA GLU A 86 12.58 5.69 -7.02
C GLU A 86 11.31 5.29 -7.75
N GLY A 87 10.17 5.65 -7.16
CA GLY A 87 8.86 5.40 -7.72
C GLY A 87 8.05 4.37 -6.94
N VAL A 88 6.81 4.23 -7.34
CA VAL A 88 5.86 3.26 -6.78
C VAL A 88 5.54 2.24 -7.85
N VAL A 89 5.89 0.99 -7.60
CA VAL A 89 5.59 -0.13 -8.50
C VAL A 89 4.52 -0.99 -7.86
N ILE A 90 3.44 -1.24 -8.59
CA ILE A 90 2.36 -2.14 -8.17
C ILE A 90 2.52 -3.45 -8.96
N LYS A 91 2.65 -4.54 -8.24
CA LYS A 91 2.79 -5.87 -8.86
C LYS A 91 1.67 -6.82 -8.52
#